data_eff0184c4a00a1d001986d4fd37bb636
#
_entry.id   eff0184c4a00a1d001986d4fd37bb636
#
_cell.length_a   1.000
_cell.length_b   1.000
_cell.length_c   1.000
_cell.angle_alpha   90.00
_cell.angle_beta   90.00
_cell.angle_gamma   90.00
#
_symmetry.space_group_name_H-M   'P 1'
#
loop_
_entity.id
_entity.type
_entity.pdbx_description
1 polymer ?
#
loop_
_entity_poly.entity_id
_entity_poly.type
_entity_poly.pdbx_seq_one_letter_code
_entity_poly.pdbx_strand_id
1 'polypeptide(L)'
;ILDYGPVIPHSDGAGEIVDVSDEKLRHRIGEKVWVYESQHNRRLGTAAEFVCLPSNNAVRLPDGVSYDTGAMLGIPAMTAHRCVYNSDGIRDRYVLITGGAGRVGLYCIQWAKKAGAIVIATSSNNEGGQECKKAGADIILGHPSETFIEEILDLTKGHKIDKIIDGDFGKNLS
;
A
#
# COMPACT_ATOMS: atom_id res chain seq x y z
N ILE A 1 6.72 -23.40 4.41
CA ILE A 1 6.82 -22.63 5.67
C ILE A 1 8.28 -22.69 6.06
N LEU A 2 8.95 -21.52 6.13
CA LEU A 2 10.31 -21.45 6.63
C LEU A 2 10.24 -21.58 8.16
N ASP A 3 10.80 -22.64 8.69
CA ASP A 3 10.88 -22.86 10.15
C ASP A 3 12.09 -22.11 10.70
N TYR A 4 11.86 -20.87 11.10
CA TYR A 4 12.92 -20.05 11.72
C TYR A 4 12.95 -20.20 13.25
N GLY A 5 12.07 -20.98 13.87
CA GLY A 5 11.85 -20.95 15.31
C GLY A 5 11.31 -19.58 15.77
N PRO A 6 11.65 -19.08 16.97
CA PRO A 6 11.17 -17.78 17.45
C PRO A 6 11.58 -16.63 16.52
N VAL A 7 10.63 -15.73 16.21
CA VAL A 7 10.84 -14.57 15.32
C VAL A 7 10.44 -13.27 16.00
N ILE A 8 11.07 -12.18 15.61
CA ILE A 8 10.59 -10.82 15.86
C ILE A 8 9.76 -10.42 14.63
N PRO A 9 8.46 -10.13 14.78
CA PRO A 9 7.59 -9.84 13.64
C PRO A 9 7.83 -8.47 13.04
N HIS A 10 7.06 -8.19 11.97
CA HIS A 10 6.96 -6.97 11.19
C HIS A 10 8.13 -6.71 10.24
N SER A 11 7.74 -6.23 9.05
CA SER A 11 8.66 -5.98 7.94
C SER A 11 8.95 -4.50 7.73
N ASP A 12 8.02 -3.64 8.13
CA ASP A 12 8.07 -2.21 7.92
C ASP A 12 8.33 -1.48 9.24
N GLY A 13 8.92 -0.31 9.16
CA GLY A 13 9.22 0.52 10.32
C GLY A 13 9.83 1.84 9.94
N ALA A 14 10.12 2.66 10.94
CA ALA A 14 10.89 3.90 10.79
C ALA A 14 11.74 4.14 12.03
N GLY A 15 12.83 4.85 11.87
CA GLY A 15 13.77 5.12 12.96
C GLY A 15 14.97 5.91 12.48
N GLU A 16 16.06 5.77 13.20
CA GLU A 16 17.31 6.46 12.92
C GLU A 16 18.44 5.43 12.74
N ILE A 17 19.35 5.67 11.81
CA ILE A 17 20.54 4.83 11.63
C ILE A 17 21.50 5.13 12.77
N VAL A 18 21.74 4.15 13.63
CA VAL A 18 22.64 4.28 14.79
C VAL A 18 24.03 3.71 14.54
N ASP A 19 24.13 2.73 13.61
CA ASP A 19 25.41 2.12 13.25
C ASP A 19 25.37 1.54 11.83
N VAL A 20 26.55 1.38 11.21
CA VAL A 20 26.73 0.82 9.88
C VAL A 20 27.98 -0.07 9.83
N SER A 21 27.89 -1.21 9.16
CA SER A 21 29.05 -2.11 8.98
C SER A 21 30.00 -1.67 7.85
N ASP A 22 29.54 -0.88 6.89
CA ASP A 22 30.34 -0.35 5.78
C ASP A 22 30.77 1.08 6.11
N GLU A 23 32.09 1.29 6.23
CA GLU A 23 32.69 2.61 6.49
C GLU A 23 32.24 3.69 5.48
N LYS A 24 31.95 3.31 4.23
CA LYS A 24 31.45 4.24 3.21
C LYS A 24 30.07 4.82 3.54
N LEU A 25 29.31 4.14 4.39
CA LEU A 25 27.96 4.54 4.81
C LEU A 25 27.94 5.31 6.14
N ARG A 26 29.11 5.55 6.78
CA ARG A 26 29.19 6.27 8.06
C ARG A 26 28.51 7.64 8.06
N HIS A 27 28.50 8.30 6.91
CA HIS A 27 27.83 9.57 6.73
C HIS A 27 26.29 9.50 6.90
N ARG A 28 25.72 8.30 6.92
CA ARG A 28 24.28 8.06 7.14
C ARG A 28 23.91 7.92 8.63
N ILE A 29 24.86 7.80 9.53
CA ILE A 29 24.56 7.72 10.98
C ILE A 29 23.84 9.00 11.39
N GLY A 30 22.73 8.88 12.12
CA GLY A 30 21.80 9.96 12.46
C GLY A 30 20.75 10.26 11.40
N GLU A 31 20.77 9.57 10.24
CA GLU A 31 19.77 9.74 9.19
C GLU A 31 18.44 9.12 9.62
N LYS A 32 17.36 9.91 9.54
CA LYS A 32 16.00 9.40 9.70
C LYS A 32 15.58 8.60 8.47
N VAL A 33 15.08 7.39 8.72
CA VAL A 33 14.72 6.45 7.65
C VAL A 33 13.37 5.79 7.91
N TRP A 34 12.72 5.38 6.85
CA TRP A 34 11.72 4.33 6.87
C TRP A 34 12.32 3.06 6.26
N VAL A 35 11.85 1.90 6.71
CA VAL A 35 12.42 0.61 6.33
C VAL A 35 11.32 -0.34 5.84
N TYR A 36 11.69 -1.25 4.94
CA TYR A 36 10.80 -2.23 4.34
C TYR A 36 11.50 -3.59 4.23
N GLU A 37 10.70 -4.65 4.15
CA GLU A 37 11.18 -6.04 4.00
C GLU A 37 12.22 -6.47 5.04
N SER A 38 12.21 -5.87 6.25
CA SER A 38 13.21 -6.20 7.25
C SER A 38 13.11 -7.66 7.74
N GLN A 39 11.95 -8.31 7.58
CA GLN A 39 11.75 -9.73 7.88
C GLN A 39 11.79 -10.65 6.65
N HIS A 40 12.12 -10.14 5.44
CA HIS A 40 12.16 -10.97 4.23
C HIS A 40 13.27 -12.04 4.33
N ASN A 41 12.87 -13.32 4.38
CA ASN A 41 13.76 -14.47 4.59
C ASN A 41 14.63 -14.38 5.85
N ARG A 42 14.18 -13.71 6.90
CA ARG A 42 14.93 -13.44 8.13
C ARG A 42 14.05 -13.60 9.36
N ARG A 43 14.68 -13.88 10.49
CA ARG A 43 14.00 -14.06 11.79
C ARG A 43 13.65 -12.72 12.46
N LEU A 44 14.42 -11.68 12.19
CA LEU A 44 14.40 -10.44 12.94
C LEU A 44 13.71 -9.34 12.14
N GLY A 45 12.54 -8.94 12.57
CA GLY A 45 11.76 -7.84 12.04
C GLY A 45 11.84 -6.57 12.90
N THR A 46 10.92 -5.64 12.65
CA THR A 46 10.95 -4.29 13.22
C THR A 46 10.23 -4.14 14.56
N ALA A 47 9.61 -5.18 15.12
CA ALA A 47 9.02 -5.13 16.47
C ALA A 47 10.10 -5.21 17.56
N ALA A 48 11.12 -4.38 17.50
CA ALA A 48 12.26 -4.31 18.39
C ALA A 48 12.82 -2.88 18.46
N GLU A 49 13.60 -2.58 19.49
CA GLU A 49 14.28 -1.29 19.61
C GLU A 49 15.30 -1.08 18.49
N PHE A 50 15.95 -2.15 18.06
CA PHE A 50 16.95 -2.12 16.98
C PHE A 50 16.68 -3.23 15.97
N VAL A 51 16.95 -2.93 14.70
CA VAL A 51 16.91 -3.90 13.61
C VAL A 51 18.14 -3.70 12.74
N CYS A 52 18.82 -4.80 12.38
CA CYS A 52 19.89 -4.78 11.39
C CYS A 52 19.33 -5.28 10.07
N LEU A 53 19.53 -4.53 8.99
CA LEU A 53 18.98 -4.82 7.66
C LEU A 53 19.93 -4.33 6.57
N PRO A 54 19.76 -4.80 5.31
CA PRO A 54 20.51 -4.27 4.18
C PRO A 54 20.30 -2.77 4.03
N SER A 55 21.35 -2.01 3.77
CA SER A 55 21.30 -0.55 3.68
C SER A 55 20.33 -0.02 2.62
N ASN A 56 20.07 -0.79 1.56
CA ASN A 56 19.10 -0.45 0.52
C ASN A 56 17.64 -0.48 1.01
N ASN A 57 17.38 -1.21 2.10
CA ASN A 57 16.04 -1.31 2.70
C ASN A 57 15.79 -0.21 3.74
N ALA A 58 16.77 0.66 3.99
CA ALA A 58 16.66 1.85 4.83
C ALA A 58 16.67 3.10 3.95
N VAL A 59 15.49 3.64 3.69
CA VAL A 59 15.28 4.78 2.79
C VAL A 59 15.13 6.05 3.62
N ARG A 60 15.80 7.12 3.19
CA ARG A 60 15.69 8.42 3.87
C ARG A 60 14.25 8.86 4.03
N LEU A 61 13.87 9.20 5.24
CA LEU A 61 12.59 9.81 5.55
C LEU A 61 12.68 11.31 5.22
N PRO A 62 11.76 11.85 4.40
CA PRO A 62 11.78 13.28 4.08
C PRO A 62 11.63 14.15 5.33
N ASP A 63 12.23 15.35 5.29
CA ASP A 63 12.15 16.28 6.39
C ASP A 63 10.68 16.67 6.66
N GLY A 64 10.32 16.74 7.94
CA GLY A 64 8.96 17.04 8.38
C GLY A 64 8.00 15.83 8.39
N VAL A 65 8.39 14.67 7.87
CA VAL A 65 7.59 13.43 7.95
C VAL A 65 7.84 12.74 9.30
N SER A 66 6.77 12.37 10.00
CA SER A 66 6.87 11.65 11.27
C SER A 66 7.30 10.18 11.09
N TYR A 67 7.87 9.59 12.13
CA TYR A 67 8.18 8.16 12.13
C TYR A 67 6.94 7.29 11.99
N ASP A 68 5.79 7.70 12.55
CA ASP A 68 4.52 6.99 12.38
C ASP A 68 4.13 6.91 10.90
N THR A 69 4.24 8.02 10.17
CA THR A 69 4.00 8.04 8.72
C THR A 69 5.02 7.17 7.99
N GLY A 70 6.31 7.29 8.33
CA GLY A 70 7.38 6.47 7.75
C GLY A 70 7.13 4.98 7.91
N ALA A 71 6.73 4.55 9.11
CA ALA A 71 6.46 3.15 9.42
C ALA A 71 5.27 2.55 8.63
N MET A 72 4.37 3.39 8.12
CA MET A 72 3.23 2.96 7.31
C MET A 72 3.55 2.87 5.81
N LEU A 73 4.67 3.42 5.34
CA LEU A 73 4.99 3.47 3.91
C LEU A 73 5.36 2.10 3.32
N GLY A 74 6.16 1.33 3.98
CA GLY A 74 6.75 0.07 3.54
C GLY A 74 5.96 -0.75 2.55
N ILE A 75 5.70 -2.01 2.85
CA ILE A 75 5.04 -2.95 1.94
C ILE A 75 3.69 -2.44 1.41
N PRO A 76 2.77 -1.87 2.21
CA PRO A 76 1.47 -1.46 1.71
C PRO A 76 1.53 -0.36 0.65
N ALA A 77 2.29 0.71 0.89
CA ALA A 77 2.36 1.83 -0.05
C ALA A 77 3.15 1.47 -1.31
N MET A 78 4.24 0.70 -1.18
CA MET A 78 5.03 0.21 -2.32
C MET A 78 4.22 -0.74 -3.20
N THR A 79 3.46 -1.67 -2.59
CA THR A 79 2.55 -2.57 -3.32
C THR A 79 1.51 -1.77 -4.09
N ALA A 80 0.85 -0.82 -3.44
CA ALA A 80 -0.14 0.04 -4.07
C ALA A 80 0.44 0.85 -5.22
N HIS A 81 1.62 1.46 -5.02
CA HIS A 81 2.32 2.19 -6.07
C HIS A 81 2.58 1.30 -7.29
N ARG A 82 3.12 0.10 -7.06
CA ARG A 82 3.36 -0.87 -8.14
C ARG A 82 2.07 -1.26 -8.85
N CYS A 83 0.98 -1.54 -8.12
CA CYS A 83 -0.31 -1.90 -8.71
C CYS A 83 -0.86 -0.78 -9.60
N VAL A 84 -0.69 0.47 -9.21
CA VAL A 84 -1.19 1.63 -9.97
C VAL A 84 -0.34 1.90 -11.21
N TYR A 85 0.99 1.86 -11.10
CA TYR A 85 1.92 2.32 -12.13
C TYR A 85 2.61 1.20 -12.95
N ASN A 86 2.20 -0.06 -12.81
CA ASN A 86 2.80 -1.19 -13.53
C ASN A 86 2.32 -1.35 -15.00
N SER A 87 1.45 -0.49 -15.48
CA SER A 87 0.88 -0.52 -16.83
C SER A 87 0.82 0.89 -17.40
N ASP A 88 0.28 1.02 -18.61
CA ASP A 88 0.03 2.29 -19.25
C ASP A 88 -0.75 3.25 -18.35
N GLY A 89 -0.60 4.56 -18.63
CA GLY A 89 -1.23 5.60 -17.82
C GLY A 89 -2.74 5.42 -17.66
N ILE A 90 -3.23 5.78 -16.48
CA ILE A 90 -4.65 5.61 -16.07
C ILE A 90 -5.40 6.94 -15.97
N ARG A 91 -4.86 8.02 -16.51
CA ARG A 91 -5.53 9.32 -16.53
C ARG A 91 -6.86 9.22 -17.28
N ASP A 92 -7.91 9.75 -16.68
CA ASP A 92 -9.28 9.77 -17.21
C ASP A 92 -9.88 8.35 -17.44
N ARG A 93 -9.27 7.30 -16.87
CA ARG A 93 -9.73 5.92 -16.95
C ARG A 93 -10.45 5.48 -15.67
N TYR A 94 -11.41 4.57 -15.82
CA TYR A 94 -12.10 3.95 -14.69
C TYR A 94 -11.25 2.85 -14.06
N VAL A 95 -10.89 3.04 -12.79
CA VAL A 95 -10.11 2.08 -12.01
C VAL A 95 -10.96 1.55 -10.85
N LEU A 96 -11.22 0.25 -10.84
CA LEU A 96 -11.89 -0.44 -9.75
C LEU A 96 -10.86 -0.94 -8.74
N ILE A 97 -11.04 -0.60 -7.47
CA ILE A 97 -10.19 -1.03 -6.37
C ILE A 97 -11.06 -1.79 -5.36
N THR A 98 -10.91 -3.11 -5.32
CA THR A 98 -11.63 -3.94 -4.36
C THR A 98 -11.00 -3.88 -2.99
N GLY A 99 -11.80 -3.96 -1.92
CA GLY A 99 -11.30 -3.82 -0.56
C GLY A 99 -10.62 -2.46 -0.31
N GLY A 100 -11.20 -1.40 -0.87
CA GLY A 100 -10.63 -0.04 -0.85
C GLY A 100 -10.29 0.49 0.53
N ALA A 101 -11.03 0.09 1.59
CA ALA A 101 -10.79 0.48 2.98
C ALA A 101 -9.60 -0.27 3.63
N GLY A 102 -9.04 -1.26 2.96
CA GLY A 102 -7.84 -1.95 3.43
C GLY A 102 -6.57 -1.10 3.31
N ARG A 103 -5.49 -1.49 4.01
CA ARG A 103 -4.24 -0.74 4.04
C ARG A 103 -3.67 -0.48 2.64
N VAL A 104 -3.62 -1.51 1.79
CA VAL A 104 -3.17 -1.37 0.39
C VAL A 104 -4.19 -0.59 -0.42
N GLY A 105 -5.49 -0.86 -0.23
CA GLY A 105 -6.58 -0.22 -0.95
C GLY A 105 -6.59 1.30 -0.81
N LEU A 106 -6.44 1.82 0.41
CA LEU A 106 -6.38 3.27 0.66
C LEU A 106 -5.21 3.94 -0.06
N TYR A 107 -4.03 3.30 -0.12
CA TYR A 107 -2.91 3.81 -0.91
C TYR A 107 -3.16 3.70 -2.41
N CYS A 108 -3.82 2.61 -2.88
CA CYS A 108 -4.20 2.49 -4.29
C CYS A 108 -5.13 3.62 -4.72
N ILE A 109 -6.13 3.96 -3.90
CA ILE A 109 -7.04 5.08 -4.15
C ILE A 109 -6.25 6.38 -4.29
N GLN A 110 -5.40 6.71 -3.33
CA GLN A 110 -4.61 7.95 -3.35
C GLN A 110 -3.69 8.03 -4.57
N TRP A 111 -2.97 6.94 -4.89
CA TRP A 111 -2.09 6.90 -6.05
C TRP A 111 -2.86 6.99 -7.37
N ALA A 112 -3.98 6.27 -7.49
CA ALA A 112 -4.82 6.31 -8.69
C ALA A 112 -5.42 7.72 -8.91
N LYS A 113 -5.89 8.38 -7.85
CA LYS A 113 -6.36 9.77 -7.91
C LYS A 113 -5.24 10.73 -8.31
N LYS A 114 -4.05 10.59 -7.74
CA LYS A 114 -2.89 11.38 -8.12
C LYS A 114 -2.49 11.18 -9.58
N ALA A 115 -2.70 9.98 -10.12
CA ALA A 115 -2.47 9.67 -11.53
C ALA A 115 -3.60 10.18 -12.46
N GLY A 116 -4.69 10.73 -11.91
CA GLY A 116 -5.81 11.31 -12.65
C GLY A 116 -6.91 10.33 -13.03
N ALA A 117 -7.00 9.17 -12.36
CA ALA A 117 -8.04 8.18 -12.59
C ALA A 117 -9.41 8.60 -12.02
N ILE A 118 -10.47 8.01 -12.56
CA ILE A 118 -11.79 7.96 -11.94
C ILE A 118 -11.84 6.67 -11.12
N VAL A 119 -11.88 6.80 -9.79
CA VAL A 119 -11.70 5.68 -8.88
C VAL A 119 -13.04 5.19 -8.33
N ILE A 120 -13.31 3.91 -8.56
CA ILE A 120 -14.40 3.16 -7.94
C ILE A 120 -13.78 2.26 -6.89
N ALA A 121 -14.24 2.37 -5.64
CA ALA A 121 -13.74 1.54 -4.55
C ALA A 121 -14.85 0.71 -3.93
N THR A 122 -14.56 -0.53 -3.51
CA THR A 122 -15.51 -1.32 -2.73
C THR A 122 -15.17 -1.29 -1.25
N SER A 123 -16.22 -1.31 -0.42
CA SER A 123 -16.12 -1.40 1.04
C SER A 123 -17.22 -2.25 1.63
N SER A 124 -16.93 -2.99 2.68
CA SER A 124 -17.90 -3.87 3.37
C SER A 124 -18.85 -3.14 4.33
N ASN A 125 -18.56 -1.89 4.65
CA ASN A 125 -19.34 -1.10 5.60
C ASN A 125 -19.23 0.41 5.33
N ASN A 126 -20.11 1.17 5.96
CA ASN A 126 -20.19 2.62 5.77
C ASN A 126 -18.92 3.36 6.25
N GLU A 127 -18.30 2.93 7.34
CA GLU A 127 -17.10 3.56 7.89
C GLU A 127 -15.93 3.44 6.90
N GLY A 128 -15.68 2.23 6.40
CA GLY A 128 -14.68 1.99 5.36
C GLY A 128 -14.98 2.75 4.06
N GLY A 129 -16.25 2.86 3.69
CA GLY A 129 -16.66 3.69 2.55
C GLY A 129 -16.31 5.16 2.73
N GLN A 130 -16.48 5.70 3.94
CA GLN A 130 -16.09 7.08 4.26
C GLN A 130 -14.56 7.27 4.17
N GLU A 131 -13.79 6.29 4.66
CA GLU A 131 -12.32 6.32 4.52
C GLU A 131 -11.87 6.28 3.06
N CYS A 132 -12.50 5.43 2.23
CA CYS A 132 -12.26 5.42 0.78
C CYS A 132 -12.54 6.79 0.16
N LYS A 133 -13.66 7.43 0.55
CA LYS A 133 -14.02 8.76 0.05
C LYS A 133 -13.03 9.84 0.49
N LYS A 134 -12.59 9.82 1.74
CA LYS A 134 -11.54 10.71 2.24
C LYS A 134 -10.21 10.50 1.50
N ALA A 135 -9.88 9.26 1.13
CA ALA A 135 -8.71 8.93 0.33
C ALA A 135 -8.82 9.41 -1.13
N GLY A 136 -10.01 9.80 -1.59
CA GLY A 136 -10.27 10.40 -2.89
C GLY A 136 -11.05 9.52 -3.86
N ALA A 137 -11.65 8.41 -3.44
CA ALA A 137 -12.51 7.62 -4.32
C ALA A 137 -13.72 8.43 -4.79
N ASP A 138 -14.02 8.36 -6.09
CA ASP A 138 -15.15 9.08 -6.71
C ASP A 138 -16.47 8.36 -6.44
N ILE A 139 -16.44 7.02 -6.52
CA ILE A 139 -17.60 6.14 -6.36
C ILE A 139 -17.27 5.07 -5.32
N ILE A 140 -18.22 4.82 -4.42
CA ILE A 140 -18.13 3.76 -3.42
C ILE A 140 -19.23 2.76 -3.68
N LEU A 141 -18.88 1.48 -3.77
CA LEU A 141 -19.79 0.35 -3.90
C LEU A 141 -19.68 -0.60 -2.72
N GLY A 142 -20.69 -1.43 -2.52
CA GLY A 142 -20.63 -2.57 -1.64
C GLY A 142 -19.70 -3.68 -2.15
N HIS A 143 -19.72 -4.83 -1.50
CA HIS A 143 -19.10 -6.04 -2.04
C HIS A 143 -19.77 -6.47 -3.34
N PRO A 144 -19.03 -7.15 -4.26
CA PRO A 144 -19.61 -7.71 -5.45
C PRO A 144 -20.86 -8.55 -5.13
N SER A 145 -21.94 -8.28 -5.86
CA SER A 145 -23.23 -8.96 -5.80
C SER A 145 -23.61 -9.42 -7.22
N GLU A 146 -24.71 -10.10 -7.37
CA GLU A 146 -25.24 -10.49 -8.70
C GLU A 146 -25.50 -9.29 -9.61
N THR A 147 -25.83 -8.12 -9.04
CA THR A 147 -26.10 -6.86 -9.76
C THR A 147 -24.87 -5.94 -9.89
N PHE A 148 -23.73 -6.35 -9.37
CA PHE A 148 -22.54 -5.48 -9.28
C PHE A 148 -22.07 -4.94 -10.63
N ILE A 149 -22.12 -5.75 -11.67
CA ILE A 149 -21.73 -5.33 -13.04
C ILE A 149 -22.71 -4.30 -13.58
N GLU A 150 -24.02 -4.50 -13.36
CA GLU A 150 -25.06 -3.57 -13.78
C GLU A 150 -24.91 -2.23 -13.06
N GLU A 151 -24.67 -2.25 -11.75
CA GLU A 151 -24.40 -1.04 -10.96
C GLU A 151 -23.21 -0.26 -11.49
N ILE A 152 -22.11 -0.95 -11.84
CA ILE A 152 -20.94 -0.30 -12.43
C ILE A 152 -21.28 0.33 -13.78
N LEU A 153 -21.97 -0.39 -14.67
CA LEU A 153 -22.34 0.11 -15.99
C LEU A 153 -23.25 1.33 -15.91
N ASP A 154 -24.22 1.32 -14.99
CA ASP A 154 -25.10 2.46 -14.75
C ASP A 154 -24.30 3.69 -14.28
N LEU A 155 -23.44 3.54 -13.28
CA LEU A 155 -22.63 4.61 -12.73
C LEU A 155 -21.59 5.16 -13.71
N THR A 156 -21.08 4.31 -14.58
CA THR A 156 -20.10 4.71 -15.62
C THR A 156 -20.75 5.08 -16.95
N LYS A 157 -22.08 5.13 -17.03
CA LYS A 157 -22.83 5.41 -18.27
C LYS A 157 -22.46 4.45 -19.40
N GLY A 158 -22.33 3.18 -19.07
CA GLY A 158 -21.98 2.11 -20.02
C GLY A 158 -20.49 1.97 -20.32
N HIS A 159 -19.60 2.76 -19.70
CA HIS A 159 -18.16 2.57 -19.85
C HIS A 159 -17.69 1.35 -19.04
N LYS A 160 -16.81 0.56 -19.63
CA LYS A 160 -16.17 -0.57 -18.96
C LYS A 160 -15.06 -0.10 -18.03
N ILE A 161 -14.71 -0.94 -17.07
CA ILE A 161 -13.54 -0.73 -16.22
C ILE A 161 -12.26 -0.95 -17.04
N ASP A 162 -11.36 0.02 -16.99
CA ASP A 162 -10.08 -0.04 -17.69
C ASP A 162 -9.02 -0.82 -16.91
N LYS A 163 -9.10 -0.75 -15.57
CA LYS A 163 -8.14 -1.43 -14.69
C LYS A 163 -8.82 -1.87 -13.40
N ILE A 164 -8.50 -3.10 -12.96
CA ILE A 164 -8.93 -3.64 -11.68
C ILE A 164 -7.69 -3.85 -10.81
N ILE A 165 -7.72 -3.37 -9.58
CA ILE A 165 -6.73 -3.65 -8.53
C ILE A 165 -7.46 -4.43 -7.45
N ASP A 166 -7.12 -5.71 -7.32
CA ASP A 166 -7.83 -6.65 -6.47
C ASP A 166 -6.88 -7.27 -5.44
N GLY A 167 -7.29 -7.29 -4.18
CA GLY A 167 -6.54 -7.89 -3.08
C GLY A 167 -7.03 -9.30 -2.70
N ASP A 168 -8.14 -9.78 -3.25
CA ASP A 168 -8.73 -11.11 -2.94
C ASP A 168 -9.28 -11.78 -4.20
N PHE A 169 -8.40 -11.93 -5.17
CA PHE A 169 -8.72 -12.40 -6.53
C PHE A 169 -9.51 -13.70 -6.56
N GLY A 170 -9.21 -14.63 -5.64
CA GLY A 170 -9.92 -15.91 -5.57
C GLY A 170 -11.40 -15.80 -5.22
N LYS A 171 -11.78 -14.80 -4.41
CA LYS A 171 -13.18 -14.54 -4.06
C LYS A 171 -13.94 -13.74 -5.11
N ASN A 172 -13.24 -12.89 -5.85
CA ASN A 172 -13.86 -11.92 -6.75
C ASN A 172 -13.92 -12.42 -8.22
N LEU A 173 -13.46 -13.64 -8.48
CA LEU A 173 -13.53 -14.30 -9.80
C LEU A 173 -14.74 -15.23 -10.00
N SER A 174 -15.52 -15.48 -8.95
CA SER A 174 -16.66 -16.40 -9.00
C SER A 174 -17.95 -15.74 -9.45
#